data_1dff337674ec377acbed9a4833a1a6a7
#
_entry.id   1dff337674ec377acbed9a4833a1a6a7
#
_cell.length_a   1.000
_cell.length_b   1.000
_cell.length_c   1.000
_cell.angle_alpha   90.00
_cell.angle_beta   90.00
_cell.angle_gamma   90.00
#
_symmetry.space_group_name_H-M   'P 1'
#
loop_
_entity.id
_entity.type
_entity.pdbx_description
1 polymer ?
#
loop_
_entity_poly.entity_id
_entity_poly.type
_entity_poly.pdbx_seq_one_letter_code
_entity_poly.pdbx_strand_id
1 'polypeptide(L)'
;MIGRHYLRPEKVIEELQNINPEALLADGCEDAIIGIAEVWRDGGRHHVVAYSVQGVIEQFMRDNDWDYETADEYFSVNTVGAYVGVNTPIYIDEMRDIHASYRGMEVLPEDMYEF
;
A
#
# COMPACT_ATOMS: atom_id res chain seq x y z
N MET A 1 22.91 -13.05 10.07
CA MET A 1 22.43 -11.97 9.24
C MET A 1 21.25 -11.26 9.91
N ILE A 2 21.23 -9.98 9.80
CA ILE A 2 20.17 -9.20 10.42
C ILE A 2 19.18 -8.81 9.35
N GLY A 3 17.93 -9.18 9.52
CA GLY A 3 16.87 -8.78 8.62
C GLY A 3 16.53 -7.30 8.79
N ARG A 4 15.68 -6.83 7.91
CA ARG A 4 15.17 -5.47 8.01
C ARG A 4 14.12 -5.41 9.11
N HIS A 5 14.14 -4.30 9.84
CA HIS A 5 13.19 -4.06 10.91
C HIS A 5 12.31 -2.88 10.52
N TYR A 6 11.13 -3.20 10.00
CA TYR A 6 10.16 -2.16 9.68
C TYR A 6 9.37 -1.78 10.91
N LEU A 7 9.04 -0.53 11.02
CA LEU A 7 8.15 -0.08 12.08
C LEU A 7 6.75 -0.64 11.84
N ARG A 8 6.03 -0.88 12.92
CA ARG A 8 4.64 -1.30 12.81
C ARG A 8 3.80 -0.17 12.23
N PRO A 9 2.69 -0.50 11.57
CA PRO A 9 1.79 0.52 11.00
C PRO A 9 1.40 1.61 11.99
N GLU A 10 1.08 1.26 13.25
CA GLU A 10 0.70 2.25 14.26
C GLU A 10 1.82 3.24 14.54
N LYS A 11 3.06 2.80 14.49
CA LYS A 11 4.20 3.68 14.72
C LYS A 11 4.40 4.62 13.54
N VAL A 12 4.22 4.13 12.33
CA VAL A 12 4.30 4.96 11.13
C VAL A 12 3.21 6.03 11.17
N ILE A 13 1.99 5.65 11.53
CA ILE A 13 0.87 6.59 11.66
C ILE A 13 1.18 7.65 12.70
N GLU A 14 1.72 7.26 13.85
CA GLU A 14 2.08 8.20 14.91
C GLU A 14 3.09 9.23 14.42
N GLU A 15 4.14 8.76 13.74
CA GLU A 15 5.16 9.65 13.19
C GLU A 15 4.57 10.58 12.12
N LEU A 16 3.72 10.04 11.26
CA LEU A 16 3.08 10.85 10.23
C LEU A 16 2.20 11.93 10.83
N GLN A 17 1.44 11.60 11.88
CA GLN A 17 0.58 12.57 12.54
C GLN A 17 1.36 13.68 13.21
N ASN A 18 2.58 13.40 13.67
CA ASN A 18 3.45 14.43 14.22
C ASN A 18 3.96 15.38 13.14
N ILE A 19 4.18 14.87 11.94
CA ILE A 19 4.70 15.67 10.81
C ILE A 19 3.57 16.39 10.10
N ASN A 20 2.46 15.68 9.86
CA ASN A 20 1.32 16.20 9.12
C ASN A 20 0.02 15.66 9.73
N PRO A 21 -0.56 16.39 10.71
CA PRO A 21 -1.79 15.92 11.37
C PRO A 21 -2.98 15.80 10.44
N GLU A 22 -2.92 16.41 9.25
CA GLU A 22 -4.02 16.36 8.28
C GLU A 22 -3.87 15.23 7.27
N ALA A 23 -2.81 14.43 7.37
CA ALA A 23 -2.61 13.30 6.45
C ALA A 23 -3.78 12.33 6.55
N LEU A 24 -4.25 11.89 5.40
CA LEU A 24 -5.39 10.97 5.32
C LEU A 24 -4.92 9.52 5.33
N LEU A 25 -5.77 8.66 5.87
CA LEU A 25 -5.53 7.22 5.90
C LEU A 25 -6.65 6.52 5.14
N ALA A 26 -6.33 5.39 4.54
CA ALA A 26 -7.33 4.57 3.84
C ALA A 26 -7.82 3.48 4.79
N ASP A 27 -9.13 3.43 5.02
CA ASP A 27 -9.73 2.45 5.92
C ASP A 27 -9.50 1.03 5.39
N GLY A 28 -9.14 0.14 6.30
CA GLY A 28 -8.96 -1.27 5.97
C GLY A 28 -7.65 -1.57 5.26
N CYS A 29 -6.71 -0.63 5.25
CA CYS A 29 -5.43 -0.80 4.56
C CYS A 29 -4.22 -0.68 5.49
N GLU A 30 -4.44 -0.63 6.79
CA GLU A 30 -3.36 -0.34 7.74
C GLU A 30 -2.21 -1.34 7.69
N ASP A 31 -2.48 -2.60 7.40
CA ASP A 31 -1.43 -3.61 7.33
C ASP A 31 -0.55 -3.44 6.09
N ALA A 32 -0.98 -2.61 5.15
CA ALA A 32 -0.25 -2.38 3.91
C ALA A 32 0.61 -1.12 3.96
N ILE A 33 0.66 -0.43 5.10
CA ILE A 33 1.49 0.77 5.24
C ILE A 33 2.96 0.39 5.14
N ILE A 34 3.69 1.04 4.24
CA ILE A 34 5.11 0.79 4.07
C ILE A 34 5.98 2.00 4.41
N GLY A 35 5.38 3.13 4.69
CA GLY A 35 6.16 4.29 5.10
C GLY A 35 5.45 5.60 4.90
N ILE A 36 6.24 6.66 4.91
CA ILE A 36 5.79 8.04 4.71
C ILE A 36 6.46 8.54 3.44
N ALA A 37 5.67 9.16 2.57
CA ALA A 37 6.18 9.72 1.33
C ALA A 37 6.11 11.24 1.38
N GLU A 38 7.07 11.88 0.75
CA GLU A 38 7.12 13.32 0.58
C GLU A 38 6.71 13.61 -0.85
N VAL A 39 5.64 14.36 -1.02
CA VAL A 39 5.07 14.63 -2.33
C VAL A 39 4.92 16.12 -2.57
N TRP A 40 4.99 16.53 -3.84
CA TRP A 40 4.75 17.91 -4.24
C TRP A 40 3.38 18.02 -4.88
N ARG A 41 2.51 18.81 -4.28
CA ARG A 41 1.15 19.02 -4.76
C ARG A 41 0.76 20.47 -4.49
N ASP A 42 0.07 21.09 -5.43
CA ASP A 42 -0.39 22.48 -5.31
C ASP A 42 0.73 23.43 -4.91
N GLY A 43 1.92 23.22 -5.48
CA GLY A 43 3.05 24.10 -5.24
C GLY A 43 3.70 23.98 -3.87
N GLY A 44 3.30 22.98 -3.08
CA GLY A 44 3.86 22.76 -1.76
C GLY A 44 4.27 21.31 -1.52
N ARG A 45 5.06 21.12 -0.48
CA ARG A 45 5.55 19.81 -0.09
C ARG A 45 4.65 19.25 1.02
N HIS A 46 4.24 18.00 0.86
CA HIS A 46 3.36 17.36 1.82
C HIS A 46 3.88 15.98 2.16
N HIS A 47 3.66 15.57 3.40
CA HIS A 47 3.98 14.21 3.86
C HIS A 47 2.69 13.42 3.90
N VAL A 48 2.66 12.28 3.24
CA VAL A 48 1.48 11.42 3.18
C VAL A 48 1.88 9.97 3.45
N VAL A 49 0.89 9.16 3.80
CA VAL A 49 1.16 7.73 4.01
C VAL A 49 1.37 7.04 2.67
N ALA A 50 2.29 6.09 2.63
CA ALA A 50 2.55 5.25 1.47
C ALA A 50 2.10 3.83 1.77
N TYR A 51 1.24 3.29 0.89
CA TYR A 51 0.74 1.93 0.98
C TYR A 51 1.34 1.06 -0.11
N SER A 52 1.50 -0.23 0.18
CA SER A 52 1.83 -1.23 -0.83
C SER A 52 0.56 -1.66 -1.54
N VAL A 53 0.54 -1.57 -2.87
CA VAL A 53 -0.61 -2.04 -3.66
C VAL A 53 -0.88 -3.52 -3.35
N GLN A 54 0.15 -4.35 -3.41
CA GLN A 54 0.01 -5.78 -3.14
C GLN A 54 -0.46 -6.04 -1.71
N GLY A 55 0.08 -5.25 -0.77
CA GLY A 55 -0.33 -5.36 0.62
C GLY A 55 -1.80 -5.01 0.85
N VAL A 56 -2.31 -4.00 0.15
CA VAL A 56 -3.73 -3.63 0.25
C VAL A 56 -4.61 -4.76 -0.28
N ILE A 57 -4.25 -5.31 -1.44
CA ILE A 57 -5.01 -6.41 -2.03
C ILE A 57 -5.00 -7.62 -1.11
N GLU A 58 -3.85 -7.96 -0.55
CA GLU A 58 -3.73 -9.08 0.40
C GLU A 58 -4.60 -8.86 1.64
N GLN A 59 -4.61 -7.65 2.17
CA GLN A 59 -5.43 -7.33 3.33
C GLN A 59 -6.92 -7.44 3.01
N PHE A 60 -7.33 -6.94 1.86
CA PHE A 60 -8.73 -7.05 1.44
C PHE A 60 -9.14 -8.51 1.27
N MET A 61 -8.28 -9.34 0.70
CA MET A 61 -8.55 -10.76 0.56
C MET A 61 -8.76 -11.42 1.92
N ARG A 62 -7.86 -11.13 2.85
CA ARG A 62 -7.89 -11.74 4.18
C ARG A 62 -9.10 -11.28 4.99
N ASP A 63 -9.33 -9.98 5.01
CA ASP A 63 -10.33 -9.40 5.90
C ASP A 63 -11.76 -9.61 5.40
N ASN A 64 -11.93 -9.81 4.10
CA ASN A 64 -13.26 -9.95 3.48
C ASN A 64 -13.52 -11.34 2.91
N ASP A 65 -12.56 -12.22 3.02
CA ASP A 65 -12.63 -13.56 2.42
C ASP A 65 -12.89 -13.47 0.91
N TRP A 66 -12.21 -12.54 0.26
CA TRP A 66 -12.30 -12.34 -1.18
C TRP A 66 -11.17 -13.07 -1.90
N ASP A 67 -11.43 -13.44 -3.16
CA ASP A 67 -10.35 -13.90 -4.02
C ASP A 67 -9.55 -12.70 -4.54
N TYR A 68 -8.45 -13.00 -5.22
CA TYR A 68 -7.58 -11.95 -5.74
C TYR A 68 -8.32 -11.01 -6.69
N GLU A 69 -9.10 -11.55 -7.60
CA GLU A 69 -9.76 -10.73 -8.62
C GLU A 69 -10.76 -9.76 -8.02
N THR A 70 -11.51 -10.22 -7.03
CA THR A 70 -12.46 -9.37 -6.31
C THR A 70 -11.76 -8.26 -5.56
N ALA A 71 -10.68 -8.59 -4.86
CA ALA A 71 -9.92 -7.62 -4.10
C ALA A 71 -9.25 -6.58 -5.01
N ASP A 72 -8.67 -7.04 -6.12
CA ASP A 72 -8.01 -6.17 -7.08
C ASP A 72 -9.02 -5.21 -7.73
N GLU A 73 -10.18 -5.69 -8.10
CA GLU A 73 -11.23 -4.86 -8.67
C GLU A 73 -11.70 -3.81 -7.66
N TYR A 74 -11.93 -4.20 -6.44
CA TYR A 74 -12.34 -3.26 -5.39
C TYR A 74 -11.28 -2.18 -5.19
N PHE A 75 -10.02 -2.57 -5.13
CA PHE A 75 -8.93 -1.62 -4.98
C PHE A 75 -8.90 -0.63 -6.13
N SER A 76 -9.00 -1.13 -7.36
CA SER A 76 -8.90 -0.28 -8.56
C SER A 76 -10.06 0.72 -8.66
N VAL A 77 -11.26 0.29 -8.28
CA VAL A 77 -12.46 1.14 -8.41
C VAL A 77 -12.61 2.09 -7.23
N ASN A 78 -12.36 1.63 -6.01
CA ASN A 78 -12.75 2.36 -4.81
C ASN A 78 -11.59 3.01 -4.06
N THR A 79 -10.35 2.63 -4.34
CA THR A 79 -9.22 3.08 -3.53
C THR A 79 -8.24 3.91 -4.33
N VAL A 80 -7.66 3.34 -5.38
CA VAL A 80 -6.55 3.98 -6.09
C VAL A 80 -6.95 5.27 -6.81
N GLY A 81 -8.20 5.37 -7.22
CA GLY A 81 -8.69 6.55 -7.95
C GLY A 81 -9.18 7.70 -7.07
N ALA A 82 -9.16 7.52 -5.76
CA ALA A 82 -9.76 8.49 -4.85
C ALA A 82 -8.78 9.58 -4.44
N TYR A 83 -8.58 10.57 -5.30
CA TYR A 83 -7.79 11.75 -4.94
C TYR A 83 -8.70 12.74 -4.20
N VAL A 84 -8.36 13.05 -2.96
CA VAL A 84 -9.17 13.92 -2.11
C VAL A 84 -8.34 15.07 -1.54
N GLY A 85 -7.40 15.58 -2.31
CA GLY A 85 -6.61 16.74 -1.94
C GLY A 85 -5.16 16.40 -1.67
N VAL A 86 -4.41 17.39 -1.21
CA VAL A 86 -2.95 17.30 -1.06
C VAL A 86 -2.49 16.26 -0.04
N ASN A 87 -3.37 15.87 0.87
CA ASN A 87 -3.05 14.92 1.93
C ASN A 87 -3.43 13.47 1.59
N THR A 88 -3.80 13.22 0.34
CA THR A 88 -4.19 11.90 -0.14
C THR A 88 -3.00 10.93 -0.10
N PRO A 89 -3.19 9.70 0.38
CA PRO A 89 -2.15 8.68 0.36
C PRO A 89 -1.61 8.40 -1.04
N ILE A 90 -0.44 7.80 -1.11
CA ILE A 90 0.08 7.23 -2.35
C ILE A 90 0.11 5.70 -2.24
N TYR A 91 0.11 5.07 -3.40
CA TYR A 91 0.11 3.61 -3.50
C TYR A 91 1.30 3.20 -4.37
N ILE A 92 2.13 2.32 -3.83
CA ILE A 92 3.35 1.87 -4.49
C ILE A 92 3.18 0.43 -4.91
N ASP A 93 3.34 0.17 -6.19
CA ASP A 93 3.40 -1.20 -6.69
C ASP A 93 4.81 -1.70 -6.45
N GLU A 94 4.95 -2.58 -5.47
CA GLU A 94 6.25 -3.15 -5.11
C GLU A 94 6.72 -4.19 -6.12
N MET A 95 5.88 -4.50 -7.10
CA MET A 95 6.19 -5.51 -8.12
C MET A 95 6.42 -6.89 -7.51
N ARG A 96 5.73 -7.20 -6.40
CA ARG A 96 5.73 -8.55 -5.83
C ARG A 96 4.71 -9.39 -6.58
N ASP A 97 5.10 -10.60 -6.90
CA ASP A 97 4.20 -11.51 -7.58
C ASP A 97 3.32 -12.25 -6.56
N ILE A 98 2.20 -11.65 -6.21
CA ILE A 98 1.25 -12.28 -5.29
C ILE A 98 0.35 -13.28 -6.00
N HIS A 99 0.29 -13.25 -7.34
CA HIS A 99 -0.50 -14.21 -8.10
C HIS A 99 -0.03 -15.63 -7.89
N ALA A 100 1.28 -15.84 -7.90
CA ALA A 100 1.86 -17.15 -7.70
C ALA A 100 1.44 -17.77 -6.37
N SER A 101 1.29 -16.94 -5.34
CA SER A 101 0.89 -17.40 -4.01
C SER A 101 -0.58 -17.80 -3.95
N TYR A 102 -1.45 -17.06 -4.63
CA TYR A 102 -2.89 -17.26 -4.48
C TYR A 102 -3.51 -18.09 -5.58
N ARG A 103 -2.94 -18.11 -6.77
CA ARG A 103 -3.43 -18.90 -7.87
C ARG A 103 -2.70 -20.23 -8.00
N GLY A 104 -1.48 -20.30 -7.49
CA GLY A 104 -0.68 -21.51 -7.47
C GLY A 104 -0.19 -22.00 -8.82
N MET A 105 -0.51 -21.31 -9.88
CA MET A 105 -0.23 -21.77 -11.24
C MET A 105 0.53 -20.79 -12.08
N GLU A 106 0.36 -19.52 -11.81
CA GLU A 106 0.90 -18.47 -12.64
C GLU A 106 2.23 -18.01 -12.07
N VAL A 107 3.29 -18.21 -12.82
CA VAL A 107 4.64 -17.86 -12.41
C VAL A 107 5.23 -16.95 -13.49
N LEU A 108 5.80 -15.83 -13.06
CA LEU A 108 6.46 -14.91 -13.96
C LEU A 108 7.78 -15.51 -14.44
N PRO A 109 8.27 -15.11 -15.62
CA PRO A 109 9.60 -15.49 -16.07
C PRO A 109 10.66 -15.13 -15.04
N GLU A 110 11.72 -15.91 -14.99
CA GLU A 110 12.79 -15.73 -14.01
C GLU A 110 13.40 -14.33 -14.04
N ASP A 111 13.50 -13.74 -15.21
CA ASP A 111 14.07 -12.41 -15.36
C ASP A 111 13.19 -11.29 -14.84
N MET A 112 11.96 -11.60 -14.44
CA MET A 112 11.06 -10.65 -13.82
C MET A 112 11.29 -10.52 -12.31
N TYR A 113 12.04 -11.44 -11.72
CA TYR A 113 12.34 -11.39 -10.29
C TYR A 113 13.74 -10.84 -10.05
N GLU A 114 13.88 -10.13 -8.96
CA GLU A 114 15.14 -9.57 -8.53
C GLU A 114 15.69 -10.42 -7.39
N PHE A 115 16.95 -10.80 -7.50
CA PHE A 115 17.59 -11.69 -6.53
C PHE A 115 18.76 -11.04 -5.83
#